data_393d6ae1b935801bb3ec5810513a8fbd
#
_entry.id   393d6ae1b935801bb3ec5810513a8fbd
#
_cell.length_a   1.000
_cell.length_b   1.000
_cell.length_c   1.000
_cell.angle_alpha   90.00
_cell.angle_beta   90.00
_cell.angle_gamma   90.00
#
_symmetry.space_group_name_H-M   'P 1'
#
loop_
_entity.id
_entity.type
_entity.pdbx_description
1 polymer ?
#
loop_
_entity_poly.entity_id
_entity_poly.type
_entity_poly.pdbx_seq_one_letter_code
_entity_poly.pdbx_strand_id
1 'polypeptide(L)'
;LIAPNGLKAGLEFTGGSSITLDFSDSPSQEALRSQLAELGHADAVIQNAGAGSYFIRTRTLKEAVGSQPSERESIITALETAFNTDIEIPDFFSVSPSIATETVRNAFFIVVIAALAILLYMTWAFRRVPSPFRYGVSAIVALIHDVLVVMGIFSLCGRYFDLEVNAMFIAGILTIIGYSVHDTIVVFDRVRENLIRGIGPNLGATINISIQDTIGRSLNTSLTLLFTILALMIFGGPTILDFLVVLLIGIIVGTYSSIWIASQILLVWENGDLGRIIRRPFSFRGN
;
A
#
# COMPACT_ATOMS: atom_id res chain seq x y z
N LEU A 1 12.49 5.15 -4.84
CA LEU A 1 11.03 5.19 -4.81
C LEU A 1 10.41 6.20 -5.82
N ILE A 2 11.17 7.20 -6.27
CA ILE A 2 10.74 8.25 -7.21
C ILE A 2 11.51 8.12 -8.55
N ALA A 3 11.82 6.91 -8.96
CA ALA A 3 12.34 6.69 -10.30
C ALA A 3 11.21 6.88 -11.34
N PRO A 4 11.49 7.33 -12.57
CA PRO A 4 10.48 7.59 -13.61
C PRO A 4 9.58 6.40 -13.96
N ASN A 5 9.88 5.21 -13.43
CA ASN A 5 9.10 3.96 -13.58
C ASN A 5 8.83 3.29 -12.21
N GLY A 6 8.77 4.07 -11.14
CA GLY A 6 8.51 3.58 -9.78
C GLY A 6 7.01 3.36 -9.50
N LEU A 7 6.52 3.89 -8.38
CA LEU A 7 5.12 3.81 -8.01
C LEU A 7 4.25 4.54 -9.04
N LYS A 8 3.33 3.84 -9.68
CA LYS A 8 2.33 4.43 -10.58
C LYS A 8 1.16 4.91 -9.74
N ALA A 9 0.88 6.21 -9.75
CA ALA A 9 -0.27 6.77 -9.05
C ALA A 9 -1.56 6.51 -9.84
N GLY A 10 -2.58 5.99 -9.17
CA GLY A 10 -3.91 5.80 -9.72
C GLY A 10 -4.65 7.12 -9.95
N LEU A 11 -5.79 7.04 -10.61
CA LEU A 11 -6.62 8.21 -10.93
C LEU A 11 -7.11 8.95 -9.69
N GLU A 12 -7.31 8.26 -8.58
CA GLU A 12 -7.70 8.86 -7.30
C GLU A 12 -6.68 9.85 -6.75
N PHE A 13 -5.41 9.75 -7.21
CA PHE A 13 -4.32 10.61 -6.76
C PHE A 13 -3.84 11.60 -7.83
N THR A 14 -4.08 11.31 -9.11
CA THR A 14 -3.66 12.17 -10.23
C THR A 14 -4.79 13.02 -10.78
N GLY A 15 -6.03 12.58 -10.58
CA GLY A 15 -7.18 13.06 -11.34
C GLY A 15 -7.16 12.52 -12.76
N GLY A 16 -8.29 12.64 -13.43
CA GLY A 16 -8.46 12.16 -14.80
C GLY A 16 -9.69 11.29 -14.97
N SER A 17 -9.86 10.74 -16.16
CA SER A 17 -10.91 9.79 -16.49
C SER A 17 -10.34 8.52 -17.09
N SER A 18 -10.92 7.37 -16.75
CA SER A 18 -10.68 6.09 -17.39
C SER A 18 -11.96 5.58 -18.03
N ILE A 19 -11.83 5.02 -19.20
CA ILE A 19 -12.94 4.42 -19.96
C ILE A 19 -12.46 3.07 -20.47
N THR A 20 -13.23 2.04 -20.22
CA THR A 20 -13.06 0.75 -20.91
C THR A 20 -13.97 0.75 -22.10
N LEU A 21 -13.41 0.51 -23.28
CA LEU A 21 -14.15 0.44 -24.55
C LEU A 21 -14.01 -0.95 -25.13
N ASP A 22 -15.13 -1.61 -25.38
CA ASP A 22 -15.21 -2.91 -26.07
C ASP A 22 -15.69 -2.69 -27.50
N PHE A 23 -14.82 -3.02 -28.44
CA PHE A 23 -15.10 -2.88 -29.88
C PHE A 23 -15.54 -4.22 -30.46
N SER A 24 -16.62 -4.22 -31.25
CA SER A 24 -17.03 -5.41 -32.01
C SER A 24 -15.98 -5.81 -33.04
N ASP A 25 -15.38 -4.84 -33.72
CA ASP A 25 -14.22 -5.00 -34.60
C ASP A 25 -13.03 -4.25 -33.98
N SER A 26 -12.00 -4.98 -33.55
CA SER A 26 -10.86 -4.42 -32.82
C SER A 26 -10.03 -3.48 -33.71
N PRO A 27 -10.06 -2.15 -33.52
CA PRO A 27 -9.16 -1.25 -34.22
C PRO A 27 -7.71 -1.47 -33.76
N SER A 28 -6.72 -1.07 -34.56
CA SER A 28 -5.35 -1.05 -34.07
C SER A 28 -5.18 0.04 -32.98
N GLN A 29 -4.33 -0.24 -31.99
CA GLN A 29 -4.04 0.71 -30.91
C GLN A 29 -3.51 2.06 -31.46
N GLU A 30 -2.81 2.03 -32.59
CA GLU A 30 -2.25 3.21 -33.22
C GLU A 30 -3.33 4.06 -33.90
N ALA A 31 -4.30 3.42 -34.57
CA ALA A 31 -5.46 4.10 -35.13
C ALA A 31 -6.32 4.75 -34.04
N LEU A 32 -6.56 4.04 -32.94
CA LEU A 32 -7.28 4.55 -31.78
C LEU A 32 -6.57 5.76 -31.15
N ARG A 33 -5.23 5.70 -31.02
CA ARG A 33 -4.42 6.82 -30.54
C ARG A 33 -4.51 8.03 -31.44
N SER A 34 -4.47 7.84 -32.76
CA SER A 34 -4.58 8.92 -33.73
C SER A 34 -5.94 9.63 -33.62
N GLN A 35 -7.03 8.87 -33.53
CA GLN A 35 -8.37 9.44 -33.38
C GLN A 35 -8.55 10.19 -32.05
N LEU A 36 -8.04 9.65 -30.94
CA LEU A 36 -8.08 10.35 -29.66
C LEU A 36 -7.25 11.64 -29.67
N ALA A 37 -6.12 11.65 -30.38
CA ALA A 37 -5.31 12.86 -30.55
C ALA A 37 -6.05 13.95 -31.36
N GLU A 38 -6.79 13.60 -32.42
CA GLU A 38 -7.63 14.52 -33.20
C GLU A 38 -8.77 15.10 -32.36
N LEU A 39 -9.27 14.31 -31.37
CA LEU A 39 -10.30 14.74 -30.41
C LEU A 39 -9.73 15.58 -29.26
N GLY A 40 -8.43 15.88 -29.25
CA GLY A 40 -7.78 16.69 -28.23
C GLY A 40 -7.29 15.89 -26.99
N HIS A 41 -7.17 14.58 -27.12
CA HIS A 41 -6.68 13.66 -26.09
C HIS A 41 -5.38 12.98 -26.52
N ALA A 42 -4.42 13.74 -27.04
CA ALA A 42 -3.12 13.25 -27.51
C ALA A 42 -2.27 12.60 -26.38
N ASP A 43 -2.52 12.96 -25.15
CA ASP A 43 -1.89 12.45 -23.93
C ASP A 43 -2.56 11.18 -23.37
N ALA A 44 -3.61 10.67 -24.03
CA ALA A 44 -4.31 9.48 -23.60
C ALA A 44 -3.38 8.26 -23.58
N VAL A 45 -3.41 7.53 -22.46
CA VAL A 45 -2.73 6.24 -22.28
C VAL A 45 -3.72 5.15 -22.65
N ILE A 46 -3.36 4.34 -23.66
CA ILE A 46 -4.20 3.25 -24.16
C ILE A 46 -3.52 1.93 -23.82
N GLN A 47 -4.22 1.07 -23.12
CA GLN A 47 -3.80 -0.30 -22.81
C GLN A 47 -4.75 -1.29 -23.45
N ASN A 48 -4.22 -2.29 -24.13
CA ASN A 48 -5.02 -3.38 -24.69
C ASN A 48 -5.37 -4.38 -23.58
N ALA A 49 -6.66 -4.53 -23.29
CA ALA A 49 -7.18 -5.47 -22.29
C ALA A 49 -7.54 -6.86 -22.89
N GLY A 50 -7.27 -7.07 -24.19
CA GLY A 50 -7.58 -8.33 -24.89
C GLY A 50 -8.97 -8.33 -25.54
N ALA A 51 -9.19 -9.26 -26.48
CA ALA A 51 -10.48 -9.54 -27.12
C ALA A 51 -11.25 -8.31 -27.68
N GLY A 52 -10.52 -7.27 -28.14
CA GLY A 52 -11.17 -6.04 -28.64
C GLY A 52 -11.44 -4.97 -27.59
N SER A 53 -11.06 -5.23 -26.35
CA SER A 53 -11.22 -4.33 -25.23
C SER A 53 -9.99 -3.42 -25.06
N TYR A 54 -10.22 -2.12 -24.86
CA TYR A 54 -9.18 -1.11 -24.60
C TYR A 54 -9.50 -0.33 -23.35
N PHE A 55 -8.52 -0.27 -22.46
CA PHE A 55 -8.56 0.62 -21.32
C PHE A 55 -7.86 1.93 -21.66
N ILE A 56 -8.61 3.03 -21.62
CA ILE A 56 -8.14 4.35 -22.00
C ILE A 56 -8.16 5.27 -20.77
N ARG A 57 -7.02 5.88 -20.48
CA ARG A 57 -6.90 6.89 -19.44
C ARG A 57 -6.55 8.24 -20.09
N THR A 58 -7.28 9.29 -19.69
CA THR A 58 -7.11 10.64 -20.19
C THR A 58 -7.34 11.67 -19.09
N ARG A 59 -7.17 12.95 -19.40
CA ARG A 59 -7.57 14.05 -18.52
C ARG A 59 -9.04 13.93 -18.12
N THR A 60 -9.42 14.64 -17.05
CA THR A 60 -10.83 14.67 -16.61
C THR A 60 -11.73 15.17 -17.74
N LEU A 61 -12.69 14.32 -18.12
CA LEU A 61 -13.68 14.65 -19.16
C LEU A 61 -14.74 15.56 -18.57
N LYS A 62 -15.22 16.49 -19.38
CA LYS A 62 -16.28 17.42 -19.01
C LYS A 62 -17.62 16.71 -19.03
N GLU A 63 -18.40 16.93 -17.96
CA GLU A 63 -19.77 16.45 -17.90
C GLU A 63 -20.70 17.25 -18.79
N ALA A 64 -21.87 16.68 -19.10
CA ALA A 64 -22.92 17.37 -19.87
C ALA A 64 -23.36 18.65 -19.17
N VAL A 65 -23.43 19.76 -19.90
CA VAL A 65 -23.93 21.04 -19.40
C VAL A 65 -25.11 21.51 -20.25
N GLY A 66 -26.31 21.47 -19.68
CA GLY A 66 -27.54 21.83 -20.40
C GLY A 66 -27.84 20.86 -21.55
N SER A 67 -27.95 21.37 -22.77
CA SER A 67 -28.24 20.57 -23.97
C SER A 67 -26.99 20.08 -24.72
N GLN A 68 -25.79 20.35 -24.20
CA GLN A 68 -24.56 19.86 -24.84
C GLN A 68 -24.24 18.44 -24.29
N PRO A 69 -23.93 17.48 -25.20
CA PRO A 69 -23.51 16.14 -24.77
C PRO A 69 -22.25 16.19 -23.92
N SER A 70 -22.06 15.20 -23.09
CA SER A 70 -20.81 15.06 -22.34
C SER A 70 -19.61 14.86 -23.29
N GLU A 71 -18.43 15.28 -22.87
CA GLU A 71 -17.20 15.05 -23.65
C GLU A 71 -17.00 13.55 -23.90
N ARG A 72 -17.39 12.71 -22.95
CA ARG A 72 -17.41 11.24 -23.09
C ARG A 72 -18.29 10.79 -24.27
N GLU A 73 -19.54 11.24 -24.33
CA GLU A 73 -20.47 10.89 -25.43
C GLU A 73 -19.94 11.37 -26.77
N SER A 74 -19.35 12.55 -26.81
CA SER A 74 -18.74 13.10 -28.03
C SER A 74 -17.57 12.24 -28.53
N ILE A 75 -16.72 11.76 -27.62
CA ILE A 75 -15.61 10.86 -27.94
C ILE A 75 -16.15 9.53 -28.48
N ILE A 76 -17.14 8.93 -27.83
CA ILE A 76 -17.71 7.65 -28.22
C ILE A 76 -18.33 7.75 -29.62
N THR A 77 -19.22 8.72 -29.84
CA THR A 77 -19.86 8.91 -31.14
C THR A 77 -18.84 9.17 -32.26
N ALA A 78 -17.76 9.89 -31.97
CA ALA A 78 -16.70 10.11 -32.92
C ALA A 78 -15.92 8.81 -33.24
N LEU A 79 -15.63 8.00 -32.24
CA LEU A 79 -14.96 6.70 -32.42
C LEU A 79 -15.86 5.70 -33.16
N GLU A 80 -17.15 5.61 -32.81
CA GLU A 80 -18.13 4.79 -33.53
C GLU A 80 -18.22 5.17 -35.01
N THR A 81 -18.23 6.46 -35.28
CA THR A 81 -18.24 6.99 -36.69
C THR A 81 -16.94 6.66 -37.39
N ALA A 82 -15.79 6.85 -36.74
CA ALA A 82 -14.48 6.67 -37.39
C ALA A 82 -14.18 5.19 -37.67
N PHE A 83 -14.59 4.27 -36.80
CA PHE A 83 -14.34 2.84 -36.95
C PHE A 83 -15.55 2.05 -37.50
N ASN A 84 -16.69 2.72 -37.70
CA ASN A 84 -17.94 2.12 -38.16
C ASN A 84 -18.32 0.85 -37.40
N THR A 85 -18.23 0.90 -36.08
CA THR A 85 -18.46 -0.21 -35.16
C THR A 85 -19.19 0.28 -33.92
N ASP A 86 -20.02 -0.58 -33.34
CA ASP A 86 -20.65 -0.31 -32.05
C ASP A 86 -19.61 -0.47 -30.92
N ILE A 87 -19.67 0.43 -29.94
CA ILE A 87 -18.76 0.45 -28.80
C ILE A 87 -19.56 0.26 -27.51
N GLU A 88 -19.28 -0.80 -26.79
CA GLU A 88 -19.78 -0.98 -25.42
C GLU A 88 -18.84 -0.35 -24.40
N ILE A 89 -19.40 0.23 -23.35
CA ILE A 89 -18.64 0.85 -22.25
C ILE A 89 -18.93 0.08 -20.98
N PRO A 90 -18.18 -0.99 -20.70
CA PRO A 90 -18.39 -1.76 -19.49
C PRO A 90 -18.03 -1.00 -18.21
N ASP A 91 -17.09 -0.05 -18.30
CA ASP A 91 -16.65 0.72 -17.14
C ASP A 91 -16.24 2.15 -17.50
N PHE A 92 -16.62 3.08 -16.63
CA PHE A 92 -16.22 4.49 -16.71
C PHE A 92 -15.99 5.04 -15.30
N PHE A 93 -14.81 5.59 -15.07
CA PHE A 93 -14.45 6.21 -13.81
C PHE A 93 -13.81 7.58 -14.06
N SER A 94 -14.20 8.58 -13.28
CA SER A 94 -13.67 9.94 -13.40
C SER A 94 -13.44 10.58 -12.05
N VAL A 95 -12.29 11.20 -11.89
CA VAL A 95 -11.90 11.92 -10.67
C VAL A 95 -11.46 13.32 -11.02
N SER A 96 -12.09 14.32 -10.42
CA SER A 96 -11.63 15.69 -10.58
C SER A 96 -10.29 15.94 -9.90
N PRO A 97 -9.42 16.83 -10.41
CA PRO A 97 -8.14 17.14 -9.79
C PRO A 97 -8.24 17.68 -8.35
N SER A 98 -9.35 18.33 -8.00
CA SER A 98 -9.62 18.78 -6.64
C SER A 98 -9.83 17.61 -5.67
N ILE A 99 -10.62 16.61 -6.07
CA ILE A 99 -10.85 15.39 -5.29
C ILE A 99 -9.55 14.60 -5.15
N ALA A 100 -8.77 14.47 -6.23
CA ALA A 100 -7.49 13.78 -6.18
C ALA A 100 -6.53 14.42 -5.16
N THR A 101 -6.38 15.74 -5.17
CA THR A 101 -5.55 16.48 -4.20
C THR A 101 -6.04 16.30 -2.77
N GLU A 102 -7.35 16.30 -2.56
CA GLU A 102 -7.96 16.08 -1.25
C GLU A 102 -7.73 14.65 -0.77
N THR A 103 -7.84 13.66 -1.64
CA THR A 103 -7.60 12.24 -1.34
C THR A 103 -6.16 12.02 -0.88
N VAL A 104 -5.15 12.57 -1.59
CA VAL A 104 -3.74 12.50 -1.20
C VAL A 104 -3.52 13.09 0.19
N ARG A 105 -4.06 14.29 0.42
CA ARG A 105 -3.94 14.98 1.69
C ARG A 105 -4.57 14.18 2.83
N ASN A 106 -5.78 13.67 2.61
CA ASN A 106 -6.52 12.91 3.62
C ASN A 106 -5.83 11.58 3.92
N ALA A 107 -5.32 10.87 2.91
CA ALA A 107 -4.54 9.64 3.09
C ALA A 107 -3.31 9.88 3.99
N PHE A 108 -2.57 10.97 3.76
CA PHE A 108 -1.43 11.33 4.61
C PHE A 108 -1.86 11.58 6.07
N PHE A 109 -2.90 12.38 6.29
CA PHE A 109 -3.38 12.67 7.64
C PHE A 109 -3.89 11.43 8.37
N ILE A 110 -4.60 10.53 7.67
CA ILE A 110 -5.10 9.28 8.26
C ILE A 110 -3.93 8.42 8.76
N VAL A 111 -2.86 8.26 7.97
CA VAL A 111 -1.67 7.49 8.37
C VAL A 111 -0.98 8.13 9.59
N VAL A 112 -0.83 9.46 9.59
CA VAL A 112 -0.21 10.18 10.73
C VAL A 112 -1.06 10.05 11.99
N ILE A 113 -2.37 10.22 11.89
CA ILE A 113 -3.29 10.08 13.03
C ILE A 113 -3.27 8.65 13.56
N ALA A 114 -3.28 7.64 12.67
CA ALA A 114 -3.17 6.24 13.07
C ALA A 114 -1.85 5.97 13.82
N ALA A 115 -0.73 6.45 13.31
CA ALA A 115 0.58 6.30 13.96
C ALA A 115 0.61 6.96 15.35
N LEU A 116 0.06 8.16 15.49
CA LEU A 116 -0.03 8.86 16.78
C LEU A 116 -0.95 8.13 17.76
N ALA A 117 -2.10 7.65 17.30
CA ALA A 117 -3.02 6.87 18.13
C ALA A 117 -2.37 5.58 18.63
N ILE A 118 -1.63 4.88 17.76
CA ILE A 118 -0.87 3.68 18.11
C ILE A 118 0.21 3.99 19.14
N LEU A 119 0.99 5.06 18.95
CA LEU A 119 2.01 5.49 19.89
C LEU A 119 1.43 5.76 21.28
N LEU A 120 0.34 6.50 21.34
CA LEU A 120 -0.36 6.81 22.60
C LEU A 120 -0.92 5.56 23.26
N TYR A 121 -1.58 4.69 22.47
CA TYR A 121 -2.13 3.43 22.96
C TYR A 121 -1.03 2.53 23.50
N MET A 122 0.07 2.34 22.78
CA MET A 122 1.20 1.51 23.22
C MET A 122 1.83 2.06 24.50
N THR A 123 2.07 3.37 24.58
CA THR A 123 2.62 4.02 25.76
C THR A 123 1.68 3.82 26.98
N TRP A 124 0.38 3.89 26.78
CA TRP A 124 -0.60 3.65 27.84
C TRP A 124 -0.70 2.17 28.22
N ALA A 125 -0.72 1.25 27.25
CA ALA A 125 -0.84 -0.20 27.49
C ALA A 125 0.37 -0.72 28.27
N PHE A 126 1.56 -0.20 27.97
CA PHE A 126 2.82 -0.62 28.63
C PHE A 126 3.24 0.28 29.80
N ARG A 127 2.35 1.10 30.37
CA ARG A 127 2.65 2.02 31.49
C ARG A 127 3.21 1.37 32.76
N ARG A 128 3.12 0.04 32.91
CA ARG A 128 3.61 -0.71 34.07
C ARG A 128 5.04 -1.21 33.93
N VAL A 129 5.68 -1.03 32.77
CA VAL A 129 7.09 -1.36 32.57
C VAL A 129 7.95 -0.10 32.63
N PRO A 130 9.26 -0.20 32.91
CA PRO A 130 10.18 0.91 32.77
C PRO A 130 10.15 1.44 31.33
N SER A 131 10.16 2.78 31.18
CA SER A 131 10.26 3.44 29.88
C SER A 131 9.18 3.07 28.85
N PRO A 132 7.86 3.13 29.16
CA PRO A 132 6.79 2.65 28.27
C PRO A 132 6.79 3.35 26.88
N PHE A 133 7.24 4.60 26.80
CA PHE A 133 7.38 5.34 25.55
C PHE A 133 8.33 4.65 24.55
N ARG A 134 9.36 3.95 25.02
CA ARG A 134 10.30 3.23 24.16
C ARG A 134 9.63 2.06 23.44
N TYR A 135 8.69 1.37 24.08
CA TYR A 135 7.86 0.32 23.45
C TYR A 135 7.03 0.90 22.30
N GLY A 136 6.36 2.04 22.53
CA GLY A 136 5.57 2.70 21.51
C GLY A 136 6.41 3.14 20.32
N VAL A 137 7.55 3.78 20.57
CA VAL A 137 8.43 4.24 19.47
C VAL A 137 9.04 3.06 18.72
N SER A 138 9.45 1.99 19.40
CA SER A 138 9.99 0.79 18.75
C SER A 138 8.95 0.16 17.82
N ALA A 139 7.68 0.11 18.21
CA ALA A 139 6.59 -0.35 17.36
C ALA A 139 6.39 0.58 16.15
N ILE A 140 6.44 1.91 16.33
CA ILE A 140 6.31 2.87 15.21
C ILE A 140 7.47 2.76 14.22
N VAL A 141 8.70 2.57 14.70
CA VAL A 141 9.86 2.40 13.79
C VAL A 141 9.73 1.10 12.98
N ALA A 142 9.29 -0.01 13.61
CA ALA A 142 9.00 -1.25 12.90
C ALA A 142 7.88 -1.07 11.87
N LEU A 143 6.85 -0.31 12.20
CA LEU A 143 5.73 0.00 11.32
C LEU A 143 6.16 0.84 10.11
N ILE A 144 7.02 1.85 10.31
CA ILE A 144 7.60 2.63 9.20
C ILE A 144 8.42 1.72 8.29
N HIS A 145 9.22 0.81 8.87
CA HIS A 145 9.94 -0.20 8.11
C HIS A 145 9.00 -1.03 7.24
N ASP A 146 7.90 -1.54 7.80
CA ASP A 146 6.93 -2.38 7.07
C ASP A 146 6.31 -1.63 5.90
N VAL A 147 5.84 -0.40 6.13
CA VAL A 147 5.28 0.44 5.07
C VAL A 147 6.30 0.70 3.97
N LEU A 148 7.55 1.02 4.31
CA LEU A 148 8.61 1.25 3.32
C LEU A 148 8.95 0.01 2.50
N VAL A 149 9.00 -1.17 3.13
CA VAL A 149 9.25 -2.44 2.44
C VAL A 149 8.09 -2.79 1.51
N VAL A 150 6.84 -2.67 2.00
CA VAL A 150 5.64 -2.90 1.18
C VAL A 150 5.61 -1.95 -0.02
N MET A 151 5.85 -0.66 0.17
CA MET A 151 5.93 0.32 -0.92
C MET A 151 7.04 -0.02 -1.91
N GLY A 152 8.20 -0.46 -1.41
CA GLY A 152 9.33 -0.86 -2.25
C GLY A 152 9.00 -2.07 -3.13
N ILE A 153 8.44 -3.13 -2.54
CA ILE A 153 8.05 -4.35 -3.27
C ILE A 153 6.89 -4.03 -4.24
N PHE A 154 5.88 -3.28 -3.79
CA PHE A 154 4.76 -2.88 -4.64
C PHE A 154 5.20 -2.04 -5.83
N SER A 155 6.21 -1.17 -5.66
CA SER A 155 6.83 -0.40 -6.75
C SER A 155 7.50 -1.31 -7.79
N LEU A 156 8.14 -2.41 -7.36
CA LEU A 156 8.69 -3.40 -8.26
C LEU A 156 7.58 -4.18 -8.99
N CYS A 157 6.53 -4.59 -8.27
CA CYS A 157 5.36 -5.24 -8.86
C CYS A 157 4.64 -4.32 -9.87
N GLY A 158 4.50 -3.03 -9.58
CA GLY A 158 3.92 -2.05 -10.49
C GLY A 158 4.65 -1.92 -11.82
N ARG A 159 5.96 -2.22 -11.84
CA ARG A 159 6.76 -2.24 -13.07
C ARG A 159 6.48 -3.46 -13.96
N TYR A 160 6.18 -4.62 -13.37
CA TYR A 160 6.02 -5.88 -14.10
C TYR A 160 4.56 -6.27 -14.31
N PHE A 161 3.66 -5.85 -13.43
CA PHE A 161 2.25 -6.25 -13.39
C PHE A 161 1.27 -5.08 -13.53
N ASP A 162 1.77 -3.88 -13.85
CA ASP A 162 0.97 -2.65 -14.00
C ASP A 162 0.10 -2.28 -12.78
N LEU A 163 0.50 -2.70 -11.57
CA LEU A 163 -0.19 -2.35 -10.34
C LEU A 163 -0.05 -0.86 -10.03
N GLU A 164 -1.13 -0.24 -9.55
CA GLU A 164 -1.19 1.18 -9.28
C GLU A 164 -1.46 1.47 -7.80
N VAL A 165 -0.87 2.55 -7.31
CA VAL A 165 -1.21 3.11 -6.01
C VAL A 165 -2.56 3.81 -6.14
N ASN A 166 -3.61 3.17 -5.63
CA ASN A 166 -5.00 3.62 -5.67
C ASN A 166 -5.59 3.64 -4.24
N ALA A 167 -6.87 3.90 -4.09
CA ALA A 167 -7.54 3.90 -2.79
C ALA A 167 -7.48 2.52 -2.11
N MET A 168 -7.52 1.42 -2.89
CA MET A 168 -7.39 0.05 -2.38
C MET A 168 -5.98 -0.21 -1.81
N PHE A 169 -4.93 0.35 -2.44
CA PHE A 169 -3.57 0.30 -1.88
C PHE A 169 -3.51 0.98 -0.50
N ILE A 170 -4.10 2.18 -0.34
CA ILE A 170 -4.11 2.88 0.95
C ILE A 170 -4.89 2.09 2.00
N ALA A 171 -6.04 1.52 1.65
CA ALA A 171 -6.80 0.65 2.54
C ALA A 171 -5.97 -0.57 2.98
N GLY A 172 -5.21 -1.17 2.05
CA GLY A 172 -4.27 -2.25 2.33
C GLY A 172 -3.18 -1.83 3.32
N ILE A 173 -2.53 -0.69 3.11
CA ILE A 173 -1.51 -0.14 4.01
C ILE A 173 -2.09 0.07 5.42
N LEU A 174 -3.26 0.68 5.56
CA LEU A 174 -3.91 0.89 6.86
C LEU A 174 -4.23 -0.43 7.57
N THR A 175 -4.67 -1.43 6.82
CA THR A 175 -4.94 -2.77 7.34
C THR A 175 -3.66 -3.44 7.85
N ILE A 176 -2.55 -3.34 7.09
CA ILE A 176 -1.23 -3.87 7.49
C ILE A 176 -0.72 -3.17 8.75
N ILE A 177 -0.88 -1.85 8.84
CA ILE A 177 -0.53 -1.06 10.02
C ILE A 177 -1.22 -1.65 11.26
N GLY A 178 -2.53 -1.90 11.19
CA GLY A 178 -3.29 -2.50 12.28
C GLY A 178 -2.82 -3.92 12.62
N TYR A 179 -2.59 -4.74 11.61
CA TYR A 179 -2.12 -6.12 11.77
C TYR A 179 -0.72 -6.21 12.40
N SER A 180 0.25 -5.47 11.86
CA SER A 180 1.63 -5.46 12.35
C SER A 180 1.73 -5.00 13.81
N VAL A 181 0.98 -3.95 14.16
CA VAL A 181 0.91 -3.48 15.54
C VAL A 181 0.32 -4.52 16.49
N HIS A 182 -0.74 -5.21 16.06
CA HIS A 182 -1.36 -6.28 16.86
C HIS A 182 -0.35 -7.38 17.18
N ASP A 183 0.42 -7.84 16.20
CA ASP A 183 1.45 -8.87 16.41
C ASP A 183 2.60 -8.36 17.31
N THR A 184 3.04 -7.11 17.12
CA THR A 184 4.04 -6.46 17.98
C THR A 184 3.56 -6.37 19.44
N ILE A 185 2.27 -6.08 19.68
CA ILE A 185 1.68 -6.06 21.02
C ILE A 185 1.79 -7.43 21.68
N VAL A 186 1.50 -8.52 20.97
CA VAL A 186 1.59 -9.88 21.48
C VAL A 186 3.00 -10.22 21.96
N VAL A 187 4.02 -9.88 21.16
CA VAL A 187 5.44 -10.08 21.52
C VAL A 187 5.83 -9.22 22.73
N PHE A 188 5.51 -7.93 22.69
CA PHE A 188 5.86 -7.00 23.77
C PHE A 188 5.12 -7.29 25.07
N ASP A 189 3.88 -7.75 25.03
CA ASP A 189 3.16 -8.16 26.23
C ASP A 189 3.83 -9.36 26.90
N ARG A 190 4.32 -10.31 26.11
CA ARG A 190 5.09 -11.43 26.63
C ARG A 190 6.44 -10.99 27.21
N VAL A 191 7.12 -10.04 26.56
CA VAL A 191 8.35 -9.42 27.11
C VAL A 191 8.05 -8.76 28.45
N ARG A 192 6.97 -7.99 28.54
CA ARG A 192 6.53 -7.35 29.78
C ARG A 192 6.25 -8.39 30.88
N GLU A 193 5.51 -9.44 30.55
CA GLU A 193 5.17 -10.52 31.53
C GLU A 193 6.43 -11.19 32.06
N ASN A 194 7.36 -11.57 31.20
CA ASN A 194 8.60 -12.21 31.53
C ASN A 194 9.54 -11.30 32.36
N LEU A 195 9.56 -9.98 32.04
CA LEU A 195 10.30 -9.01 32.87
C LEU A 195 9.75 -8.88 34.28
N ILE A 196 8.42 -8.81 34.44
CA ILE A 196 7.78 -8.72 35.76
C ILE A 196 8.03 -9.99 36.57
N ARG A 197 8.07 -11.15 35.93
CA ARG A 197 8.37 -12.44 36.57
C ARG A 197 9.86 -12.68 36.82
N GLY A 198 10.74 -11.81 36.36
CA GLY A 198 12.18 -11.96 36.48
C GLY A 198 12.75 -13.14 35.69
N ILE A 199 12.12 -13.48 34.56
CA ILE A 199 12.57 -14.56 33.69
C ILE A 199 13.71 -14.03 32.78
N GLY A 200 14.86 -14.69 32.87
CA GLY A 200 16.05 -14.31 32.12
C GLY A 200 17.05 -13.47 32.92
N PRO A 201 18.36 -13.68 32.69
CA PRO A 201 19.44 -12.97 33.39
C PRO A 201 19.61 -11.50 32.95
N ASN A 202 19.12 -11.14 31.79
CA ASN A 202 19.18 -9.79 31.23
C ASN A 202 18.07 -9.57 30.23
N LEU A 203 17.84 -8.32 29.80
CA LEU A 203 16.78 -7.96 28.87
C LEU A 203 16.85 -8.73 27.54
N GLY A 204 18.04 -8.93 26.97
CA GLY A 204 18.22 -9.67 25.73
C GLY A 204 17.77 -11.12 25.83
N ALA A 205 18.14 -11.79 26.93
CA ALA A 205 17.68 -13.16 27.22
C ALA A 205 16.16 -13.21 27.43
N THR A 206 15.60 -12.23 28.15
CA THR A 206 14.14 -12.14 28.38
C THR A 206 13.40 -11.97 27.06
N ILE A 207 13.87 -11.08 26.18
CA ILE A 207 13.28 -10.88 24.84
C ILE A 207 13.36 -12.17 24.02
N ASN A 208 14.50 -12.85 24.01
CA ASN A 208 14.67 -14.08 23.23
C ASN A 208 13.72 -15.20 23.71
N ILE A 209 13.56 -15.38 25.03
CA ILE A 209 12.61 -16.32 25.61
C ILE A 209 11.17 -15.92 25.19
N SER A 210 10.84 -14.63 25.28
CA SER A 210 9.51 -14.13 24.94
C SER A 210 9.16 -14.34 23.47
N ILE A 211 10.13 -14.16 22.57
CA ILE A 211 9.98 -14.47 21.14
C ILE A 211 9.70 -15.97 20.96
N GLN A 212 10.47 -16.85 21.61
CA GLN A 212 10.27 -18.30 21.52
C GLN A 212 8.88 -18.72 21.99
N ASP A 213 8.37 -18.08 23.05
CA ASP A 213 7.04 -18.34 23.60
C ASP A 213 5.89 -17.87 22.68
N THR A 214 6.13 -16.87 21.83
CA THR A 214 5.08 -16.22 21.02
C THR A 214 5.14 -16.56 19.53
N ILE A 215 6.30 -16.99 19.00
CA ILE A 215 6.51 -17.21 17.58
C ILE A 215 5.51 -18.18 16.96
N GLY A 216 5.16 -19.25 17.66
CA GLY A 216 4.17 -20.21 17.18
C GLY A 216 2.78 -19.59 16.99
N ARG A 217 2.38 -18.69 17.90
CA ARG A 217 1.11 -17.97 17.78
C ARG A 217 1.14 -17.00 16.61
N SER A 218 2.17 -16.16 16.50
CA SER A 218 2.34 -15.20 15.42
C SER A 218 2.34 -15.89 14.04
N LEU A 219 3.08 -16.98 13.89
CA LEU A 219 3.11 -17.76 12.64
C LEU A 219 1.75 -18.38 12.31
N ASN A 220 1.06 -18.97 13.27
CA ASN A 220 -0.26 -19.57 13.02
C ASN A 220 -1.28 -18.52 12.58
N THR A 221 -1.30 -17.36 13.23
CA THR A 221 -2.17 -16.24 12.85
C THR A 221 -1.85 -15.74 11.45
N SER A 222 -0.59 -15.54 11.13
CA SER A 222 -0.14 -15.09 9.80
C SER A 222 -0.48 -16.11 8.71
N LEU A 223 -0.23 -17.40 8.95
CA LEU A 223 -0.54 -18.47 7.99
C LEU A 223 -2.04 -18.55 7.70
N THR A 224 -2.88 -18.43 8.73
CA THR A 224 -4.34 -18.42 8.57
C THR A 224 -4.78 -17.27 7.65
N LEU A 225 -4.25 -16.06 7.86
CA LEU A 225 -4.54 -14.90 7.01
C LEU A 225 -3.97 -15.08 5.60
N LEU A 226 -2.75 -15.59 5.46
CA LEU A 226 -2.14 -15.84 4.15
C LEU A 226 -2.97 -16.82 3.32
N PHE A 227 -3.45 -17.92 3.91
CA PHE A 227 -4.35 -18.85 3.21
C PHE A 227 -5.65 -18.19 2.78
N THR A 228 -6.23 -17.34 3.62
CA THR A 228 -7.46 -16.60 3.28
C THR A 228 -7.20 -15.63 2.11
N ILE A 229 -6.10 -14.89 2.15
CA ILE A 229 -5.73 -13.95 1.08
C ILE A 229 -5.45 -14.69 -0.22
N LEU A 230 -4.71 -15.79 -0.18
CA LEU A 230 -4.43 -16.62 -1.36
C LEU A 230 -5.73 -17.19 -1.97
N ALA A 231 -6.66 -17.64 -1.13
CA ALA A 231 -7.97 -18.08 -1.61
C ALA A 231 -8.73 -16.94 -2.29
N LEU A 232 -8.73 -15.73 -1.68
CA LEU A 232 -9.34 -14.55 -2.29
C LEU A 232 -8.63 -14.11 -3.58
N MET A 233 -7.31 -14.28 -3.70
CA MET A 233 -6.60 -13.97 -4.95
C MET A 233 -6.94 -14.94 -6.08
N ILE A 234 -7.25 -16.21 -5.76
CA ILE A 234 -7.63 -17.23 -6.76
C ILE A 234 -9.10 -17.08 -7.19
N PHE A 235 -10.00 -16.80 -6.24
CA PHE A 235 -11.46 -16.78 -6.47
C PHE A 235 -12.05 -15.37 -6.49
N GLY A 236 -11.29 -14.35 -6.10
CA GLY A 236 -11.72 -12.95 -6.09
C GLY A 236 -11.67 -12.31 -7.48
N GLY A 237 -12.36 -11.19 -7.61
CA GLY A 237 -12.34 -10.40 -8.84
C GLY A 237 -11.09 -9.51 -8.96
N PRO A 238 -10.79 -9.01 -10.18
CA PRO A 238 -9.61 -8.16 -10.43
C PRO A 238 -9.64 -6.84 -9.63
N THR A 239 -10.82 -6.35 -9.28
CA THR A 239 -11.00 -5.06 -8.57
C THR A 239 -10.31 -4.99 -7.21
N ILE A 240 -10.19 -6.13 -6.50
CA ILE A 240 -9.55 -6.18 -5.17
C ILE A 240 -8.12 -6.69 -5.19
N LEU A 241 -7.57 -6.98 -6.39
CA LEU A 241 -6.25 -7.61 -6.52
C LEU A 241 -5.14 -6.74 -5.92
N ASP A 242 -5.11 -5.44 -6.20
CA ASP A 242 -4.13 -4.50 -5.64
C ASP A 242 -4.13 -4.53 -4.11
N PHE A 243 -5.31 -4.51 -3.51
CA PHE A 243 -5.49 -4.63 -2.08
C PHE A 243 -4.95 -5.95 -1.52
N LEU A 244 -5.26 -7.07 -2.18
CA LEU A 244 -4.82 -8.40 -1.74
C LEU A 244 -3.29 -8.57 -1.88
N VAL A 245 -2.68 -8.03 -2.94
CA VAL A 245 -1.22 -8.04 -3.11
C VAL A 245 -0.53 -7.25 -1.99
N VAL A 246 -1.04 -6.06 -1.67
CA VAL A 246 -0.55 -5.26 -0.56
C VAL A 246 -0.64 -6.04 0.75
N LEU A 247 -1.81 -6.64 1.04
CA LEU A 247 -2.00 -7.44 2.25
C LEU A 247 -1.06 -8.65 2.32
N LEU A 248 -0.90 -9.37 1.21
CA LEU A 248 -0.01 -10.53 1.14
C LEU A 248 1.43 -10.17 1.54
N ILE A 249 1.97 -9.13 0.90
CA ILE A 249 3.32 -8.63 1.19
C ILE A 249 3.39 -8.14 2.63
N GLY A 250 2.41 -7.34 3.05
CA GLY A 250 2.42 -6.67 4.33
C GLY A 250 2.30 -7.62 5.52
N ILE A 251 1.52 -8.71 5.41
CA ILE A 251 1.44 -9.72 6.47
C ILE A 251 2.76 -10.46 6.64
N ILE A 252 3.44 -10.81 5.54
CA ILE A 252 4.75 -11.47 5.60
C ILE A 252 5.77 -10.54 6.25
N VAL A 253 5.85 -9.30 5.79
CA VAL A 253 6.78 -8.28 6.29
C VAL A 253 6.48 -7.93 7.75
N GLY A 254 5.20 -7.69 8.09
CA GLY A 254 4.76 -7.33 9.44
C GLY A 254 5.01 -8.43 10.47
N THR A 255 4.79 -9.69 10.11
CA THR A 255 5.12 -10.83 10.99
C THR A 255 6.63 -10.90 11.26
N TYR A 256 7.44 -10.72 10.21
CA TYR A 256 8.88 -10.66 10.37
C TYR A 256 9.30 -9.49 11.27
N SER A 257 8.82 -8.29 10.99
CA SER A 257 9.25 -7.07 11.68
C SER A 257 8.83 -7.04 13.14
N SER A 258 7.64 -7.53 13.47
CA SER A 258 7.16 -7.61 14.86
C SER A 258 8.06 -8.46 15.73
N ILE A 259 8.56 -9.58 15.20
CA ILE A 259 9.42 -10.51 15.94
C ILE A 259 10.86 -10.01 15.99
N TRP A 260 11.44 -9.62 14.84
CA TRP A 260 12.89 -9.35 14.76
C TRP A 260 13.26 -7.86 14.73
N ILE A 261 12.43 -6.97 14.18
CA ILE A 261 12.78 -5.55 14.10
C ILE A 261 12.35 -4.81 15.37
N ALA A 262 11.08 -4.89 15.75
CA ALA A 262 10.55 -4.16 16.91
C ALA A 262 11.29 -4.54 18.21
N SER A 263 11.50 -5.83 18.43
CA SER A 263 12.17 -6.36 19.62
C SER A 263 13.65 -5.96 19.70
N GLN A 264 14.35 -5.93 18.56
CA GLN A 264 15.77 -5.52 18.54
C GLN A 264 15.94 -4.02 18.72
N ILE A 265 15.04 -3.19 18.14
CA ILE A 265 15.04 -1.75 18.37
C ILE A 265 14.84 -1.44 19.86
N LEU A 266 13.90 -2.14 20.51
CA LEU A 266 13.66 -2.00 21.95
C LEU A 266 14.93 -2.37 22.75
N LEU A 267 15.58 -3.50 22.44
CA LEU A 267 16.80 -3.95 23.10
C LEU A 267 17.93 -2.94 22.97
N VAL A 268 18.21 -2.47 21.75
CA VAL A 268 19.29 -1.50 21.49
C VAL A 268 19.02 -0.18 22.21
N TRP A 269 17.76 0.22 22.30
CA TRP A 269 17.40 1.46 23.00
C TRP A 269 17.53 1.33 24.53
N GLU A 270 17.03 0.24 25.11
CA GLU A 270 17.13 0.02 26.56
C GLU A 270 18.58 -0.13 27.02
N ASN A 271 19.45 -0.75 26.24
CA ASN A 271 20.87 -0.86 26.53
C ASN A 271 21.65 0.47 26.36
N GLY A 272 21.01 1.54 25.84
CA GLY A 272 21.65 2.83 25.61
C GLY A 272 22.63 2.87 24.41
N ASP A 273 22.64 1.83 23.58
CA ASP A 273 23.55 1.71 22.43
C ASP A 273 23.13 2.64 21.27
N LEU A 274 21.90 3.09 21.22
CA LEU A 274 21.42 4.09 20.24
C LEU A 274 22.29 5.35 20.23
N GLY A 275 22.68 5.86 21.39
CA GLY A 275 23.57 7.01 21.53
C GLY A 275 25.00 6.74 21.00
N ARG A 276 25.46 5.50 21.06
CA ARG A 276 26.76 5.09 20.53
C ARG A 276 26.72 4.91 19.00
N ILE A 277 25.63 4.36 18.46
CA ILE A 277 25.43 4.16 17.02
C ILE A 277 25.33 5.51 16.31
N ILE A 278 24.56 6.46 16.85
CA ILE A 278 24.37 7.80 16.27
C ILE A 278 25.64 8.65 16.36
N ARG A 279 26.47 8.46 17.42
CA ARG A 279 27.73 9.20 17.62
C ARG A 279 28.93 8.61 16.90
N ARG A 280 28.86 7.41 16.32
CA ARG A 280 29.89 6.87 15.43
C ARG A 280 29.47 7.12 13.96
N PRO A 281 29.93 8.22 13.34
CA PRO A 281 29.86 8.31 11.89
C PRO A 281 30.74 7.17 11.33
N PHE A 282 30.29 6.56 10.24
CA PHE A 282 30.96 5.52 9.48
C PHE A 282 32.47 5.75 9.40
N SER A 283 33.23 5.25 10.34
CA SER A 283 34.68 5.11 10.18
C SER A 283 34.92 3.74 9.58
N PHE A 284 34.83 3.64 8.25
CA PHE A 284 35.53 2.60 7.52
C PHE A 284 37.05 2.82 7.78
N ARG A 285 37.58 2.18 8.80
CA ARG A 285 39.00 1.94 8.89
C ARG A 285 39.30 0.71 8.05
N GLY A 286 39.78 0.94 6.83
CA GLY A 286 40.48 -0.08 6.10
C GLY A 286 41.74 -0.49 6.88
N ASN A 287 41.93 -1.75 7.00
CA ASN A 287 43.21 -2.42 7.11
C ASN A 287 43.35 -3.29 5.88
#